data_617037aa8fa8303869bc3af3bb06c28c
#
_entry.id   617037aa8fa8303869bc3af3bb06c28c
#
_cell.length_a   1.000
_cell.length_b   1.000
_cell.length_c   1.000
_cell.angle_alpha   90.00
_cell.angle_beta   90.00
_cell.angle_gamma   90.00
#
_symmetry.space_group_name_H-M   'P 1'
#
loop_
_entity.id
_entity.type
_entity.pdbx_description
1 polymer ?
#
loop_
_entity_poly.entity_id
_entity_poly.type
_entity_poly.pdbx_seq_one_letter_code
_entity_poly.pdbx_strand_id
1 'polypeptide(L)'
;SSAAEDSGFIRAVRYGELEGRCIAYARSLGNLPANYLGAEEFSAYTEKLAAKLGATCRILDGMELKRQGFGGILAVNQGSAREAKLAVLTRECVPEQPFTALVGKGVLFDSGGYHLKSAEAMEGMKFDMCGAANVLEAFEILVREETKENIMAVLPLAENAIGPKACRMG
;
A
#
# COMPACT_ATOMS: atom_id res chain seq x y z
N SER A 1 39.68 13.65 9.21
CA SER A 1 38.73 12.60 8.75
C SER A 1 39.20 12.03 7.43
N SER A 2 39.12 10.71 7.26
CA SER A 2 39.48 10.08 5.99
C SER A 2 38.32 10.23 4.99
N ALA A 3 38.58 10.24 3.69
CA ALA A 3 37.55 10.29 2.65
C ALA A 3 36.55 9.13 2.77
N ALA A 4 36.92 8.01 3.39
CA ALA A 4 36.04 6.88 3.68
C ALA A 4 35.04 7.18 4.82
N GLU A 5 35.46 7.91 5.86
CA GLU A 5 34.55 8.36 6.95
C GLU A 5 33.55 9.38 6.42
N ASP A 6 33.97 10.31 5.57
CA ASP A 6 33.10 11.28 4.93
C ASP A 6 32.06 10.59 4.01
N SER A 7 32.46 9.52 3.29
CA SER A 7 31.56 8.76 2.43
C SER A 7 30.51 7.98 3.24
N GLY A 8 30.92 7.39 4.38
CA GLY A 8 30.00 6.70 5.30
C GLY A 8 28.99 7.65 5.93
N PHE A 9 29.42 8.83 6.33
CA PHE A 9 28.54 9.86 6.86
C PHE A 9 27.51 10.34 5.81
N ILE A 10 27.98 10.64 4.61
CA ILE A 10 27.09 11.07 3.51
C ILE A 10 26.04 9.99 3.21
N ARG A 11 26.45 8.71 3.18
CA ARG A 11 25.52 7.59 2.97
C ARG A 11 24.48 7.51 4.08
N ALA A 12 24.87 7.65 5.35
CA ALA A 12 23.96 7.62 6.47
C ALA A 12 22.93 8.78 6.43
N VAL A 13 23.38 9.98 6.05
CA VAL A 13 22.48 11.15 5.87
C VAL A 13 21.47 10.90 4.75
N ARG A 14 21.92 10.40 3.60
CA ARG A 14 21.02 10.08 2.46
C ARG A 14 20.00 9.01 2.82
N TYR A 15 20.43 7.98 3.55
CA TYR A 15 19.54 6.93 4.02
C TYR A 15 18.48 7.49 4.98
N GLY A 16 18.88 8.31 5.96
CA GLY A 16 17.94 8.94 6.89
C GLY A 16 16.97 9.90 6.20
N GLU A 17 17.41 10.63 5.16
CA GLU A 17 16.55 11.46 4.33
C GLU A 17 15.52 10.62 3.55
N LEU A 18 15.95 9.51 2.94
CA LEU A 18 15.09 8.58 2.23
C LEU A 18 14.05 7.98 3.18
N GLU A 19 14.48 7.43 4.31
CA GLU A 19 13.60 6.83 5.31
C GLU A 19 12.59 7.84 5.85
N GLY A 20 13.05 9.03 6.24
CA GLY A 20 12.17 10.12 6.74
C GLY A 20 11.13 10.55 5.72
N ARG A 21 11.49 10.62 4.45
CA ARG A 21 10.56 10.92 3.35
C ARG A 21 9.52 9.82 3.17
N CYS A 22 9.94 8.55 3.12
CA CYS A 22 9.02 7.42 2.97
C CYS A 22 8.06 7.33 4.16
N ILE A 23 8.51 7.53 5.39
CA ILE A 23 7.65 7.60 6.58
C ILE A 23 6.63 8.74 6.43
N ALA A 24 7.06 9.92 5.96
CA ALA A 24 6.16 11.04 5.75
C ALA A 24 5.11 10.74 4.67
N TYR A 25 5.46 10.04 3.60
CA TYR A 25 4.50 9.62 2.57
C TYR A 25 3.50 8.58 3.10
N ALA A 26 3.95 7.55 3.81
CA ALA A 26 3.05 6.58 4.44
C ALA A 26 2.04 7.25 5.38
N ARG A 27 2.50 8.20 6.21
CA ARG A 27 1.63 9.01 7.09
C ARG A 27 0.67 9.89 6.30
N SER A 28 1.13 10.49 5.20
CA SER A 28 0.28 11.33 4.35
C SER A 28 -0.85 10.52 3.73
N LEU A 29 -0.57 9.31 3.23
CA LEU A 29 -1.60 8.39 2.72
C LEU A 29 -2.61 8.03 3.82
N GLY A 30 -2.14 7.66 5.03
CA GLY A 30 -3.02 7.34 6.14
C GLY A 30 -3.88 8.52 6.60
N ASN A 31 -3.36 9.75 6.51
CA ASN A 31 -4.09 10.95 6.92
C ASN A 31 -5.18 11.38 5.94
N LEU A 32 -5.12 10.94 4.68
CA LEU A 32 -6.16 11.25 3.71
C LEU A 32 -7.50 10.63 4.14
N PRO A 33 -8.59 11.43 4.12
CA PRO A 33 -9.92 10.87 4.35
C PRO A 33 -10.27 9.80 3.31
N ALA A 34 -10.93 8.73 3.74
CA ALA A 34 -11.35 7.64 2.86
C ALA A 34 -12.32 8.08 1.75
N ASN A 35 -12.94 9.27 1.88
CA ASN A 35 -13.74 9.87 0.82
C ASN A 35 -12.90 10.29 -0.39
N TYR A 36 -11.61 10.59 -0.19
CA TYR A 36 -10.66 11.00 -1.22
C TYR A 36 -9.70 9.89 -1.63
N LEU A 37 -9.29 9.02 -0.67
CA LEU A 37 -8.36 7.93 -0.94
C LEU A 37 -9.12 6.61 -1.00
N GLY A 38 -9.54 6.20 -2.18
CA GLY A 38 -10.10 4.88 -2.44
C GLY A 38 -9.08 3.94 -3.08
N ALA A 39 -9.54 2.73 -3.46
CA ALA A 39 -8.68 1.74 -4.10
C ALA A 39 -8.14 2.23 -5.46
N GLU A 40 -8.92 3.04 -6.18
CA GLU A 40 -8.49 3.63 -7.45
C GLU A 40 -7.33 4.61 -7.27
N GLU A 41 -7.50 5.58 -6.35
CA GLU A 41 -6.48 6.60 -6.09
C GLU A 41 -5.21 6.00 -5.52
N PHE A 42 -5.34 5.02 -4.61
CA PHE A 42 -4.17 4.32 -4.05
C PHE A 42 -3.44 3.52 -5.12
N SER A 43 -4.17 2.81 -5.98
CA SER A 43 -3.58 2.05 -7.09
C SER A 43 -2.85 2.96 -8.06
N ALA A 44 -3.44 4.10 -8.44
CA ALA A 44 -2.82 5.07 -9.32
C ALA A 44 -1.53 5.68 -8.71
N TYR A 45 -1.51 5.92 -7.39
CA TYR A 45 -0.29 6.32 -6.69
C TYR A 45 0.78 5.23 -6.76
N THR A 46 0.38 3.98 -6.52
CA THR A 46 1.26 2.80 -6.55
C THR A 46 1.90 2.61 -7.93
N GLU A 47 1.13 2.71 -9.00
CA GLU A 47 1.64 2.63 -10.38
C GLU A 47 2.65 3.73 -10.70
N LYS A 48 2.35 4.98 -10.29
CA LYS A 48 3.26 6.11 -10.48
C LYS A 48 4.58 5.92 -9.71
N LEU A 49 4.51 5.38 -8.51
CA LEU A 49 5.69 5.09 -7.72
C LEU A 49 6.51 3.97 -8.37
N ALA A 50 5.88 2.87 -8.77
CA ALA A 50 6.54 1.75 -9.46
C ALA A 50 7.28 2.23 -10.72
N ALA A 51 6.65 3.07 -11.54
CA ALA A 51 7.26 3.64 -12.73
C ALA A 51 8.52 4.48 -12.40
N LYS A 52 8.48 5.28 -11.34
CA LYS A 52 9.65 6.07 -10.87
C LYS A 52 10.79 5.19 -10.36
N LEU A 53 10.47 4.01 -9.86
CA LEU A 53 11.43 3.04 -9.32
C LEU A 53 11.96 2.06 -10.37
N GLY A 54 11.42 2.08 -11.59
CA GLY A 54 11.72 1.06 -12.60
C GLY A 54 11.30 -0.35 -12.17
N ALA A 55 10.26 -0.43 -11.33
CA ALA A 55 9.65 -1.68 -10.88
C ALA A 55 8.41 -2.02 -11.74
N THR A 56 8.08 -3.29 -11.82
CA THR A 56 6.84 -3.73 -12.46
C THR A 56 5.67 -3.53 -11.49
N CYS A 57 4.55 -3.02 -11.99
CA CYS A 57 3.30 -2.93 -11.23
C CYS A 57 2.17 -3.58 -12.02
N ARG A 58 1.41 -4.44 -11.36
CA ARG A 58 0.20 -5.05 -11.89
C ARG A 58 -0.96 -4.74 -10.97
N ILE A 59 -2.02 -4.14 -11.50
CA ILE A 59 -3.28 -3.93 -10.79
C ILE A 59 -4.30 -4.95 -11.28
N LEU A 60 -4.85 -5.74 -10.36
CA LEU A 60 -5.98 -6.62 -10.63
C LEU A 60 -7.25 -5.86 -10.20
N ASP A 61 -8.16 -5.66 -11.14
CA ASP A 61 -9.49 -5.07 -10.89
C ASP A 61 -10.48 -6.12 -10.35
N GLY A 62 -11.72 -5.74 -10.08
CA GLY A 62 -12.74 -6.61 -9.53
C GLY A 62 -13.08 -7.80 -10.43
N MET A 63 -13.03 -7.65 -11.76
CA MET A 63 -13.28 -8.73 -12.69
C MET A 63 -12.13 -9.75 -12.64
N GLU A 64 -10.91 -9.27 -12.64
CA GLU A 64 -9.72 -10.11 -12.56
C GLU A 64 -9.63 -10.83 -11.20
N LEU A 65 -9.95 -10.12 -10.10
CA LEU A 65 -10.05 -10.70 -8.76
C LEU A 65 -11.07 -11.84 -8.70
N LYS A 66 -12.23 -11.66 -9.31
CA LYS A 66 -13.27 -12.69 -9.40
C LYS A 66 -12.82 -13.87 -10.24
N ARG A 67 -12.21 -13.62 -11.39
CA ARG A 67 -11.71 -14.65 -12.30
C ARG A 67 -10.64 -15.53 -11.65
N GLN A 68 -9.80 -14.94 -10.81
CA GLN A 68 -8.72 -15.63 -10.11
C GLN A 68 -9.13 -16.20 -8.74
N GLY A 69 -10.38 -15.99 -8.28
CA GLY A 69 -10.89 -16.58 -7.06
C GLY A 69 -10.49 -15.85 -5.77
N PHE A 70 -10.15 -14.57 -5.83
CA PHE A 70 -9.85 -13.73 -4.65
C PHE A 70 -11.09 -13.39 -3.84
N GLY A 71 -11.79 -14.42 -3.33
CA GLY A 71 -13.09 -14.27 -2.66
C GLY A 71 -13.05 -13.39 -1.40
N GLY A 72 -11.96 -13.43 -0.63
CA GLY A 72 -11.83 -12.68 0.62
C GLY A 72 -11.90 -11.16 0.41
N ILE A 73 -11.11 -10.62 -0.52
CA ILE A 73 -11.11 -9.17 -0.83
C ILE A 73 -12.46 -8.72 -1.40
N LEU A 74 -13.06 -9.54 -2.28
CA LEU A 74 -14.37 -9.25 -2.86
C LEU A 74 -15.49 -9.27 -1.81
N ALA A 75 -15.45 -10.20 -0.87
CA ALA A 75 -16.43 -10.30 0.22
C ALA A 75 -16.39 -9.05 1.12
N VAL A 76 -15.21 -8.58 1.50
CA VAL A 76 -15.05 -7.36 2.30
C VAL A 76 -15.58 -6.14 1.55
N ASN A 77 -15.37 -6.07 0.24
CA ASN A 77 -15.74 -4.91 -0.58
C ASN A 77 -17.22 -4.86 -1.00
N GLN A 78 -18.04 -5.87 -0.71
CA GLN A 78 -19.42 -5.98 -1.24
C GLN A 78 -20.31 -4.77 -0.95
N GLY A 79 -20.11 -4.11 0.18
CA GLY A 79 -20.90 -2.95 0.58
C GLY A 79 -20.46 -1.62 -0.05
N SER A 80 -19.35 -1.59 -0.74
CA SER A 80 -18.80 -0.38 -1.35
C SER A 80 -19.31 -0.15 -2.77
N ALA A 81 -19.44 1.13 -3.17
CA ALA A 81 -19.60 1.51 -4.57
C ALA A 81 -18.28 1.52 -5.35
N ARG A 82 -17.16 1.53 -4.64
CA ARG A 82 -15.81 1.53 -5.23
C ARG A 82 -15.37 0.09 -5.44
N GLU A 83 -14.70 -0.15 -6.54
CA GLU A 83 -14.19 -1.47 -6.87
C GLU A 83 -12.97 -1.81 -6.01
N ALA A 84 -12.88 -3.06 -5.53
CA ALA A 84 -11.67 -3.56 -4.89
C ALA A 84 -10.55 -3.74 -5.92
N LYS A 85 -9.32 -3.53 -5.49
CA LYS A 85 -8.13 -3.74 -6.32
C LYS A 85 -7.05 -4.51 -5.56
N LEU A 86 -6.23 -5.25 -6.29
CA LEU A 86 -5.01 -5.83 -5.75
C LEU A 86 -3.83 -5.27 -6.53
N ALA A 87 -3.01 -4.46 -5.86
CA ALA A 87 -1.78 -3.96 -6.45
C ALA A 87 -0.62 -4.90 -6.10
N VAL A 88 0.14 -5.31 -7.10
CA VAL A 88 1.32 -6.15 -6.97
C VAL A 88 2.50 -5.47 -7.65
N LEU A 89 3.49 -5.07 -6.84
CA LEU A 89 4.73 -4.51 -7.34
C LEU A 89 5.81 -5.59 -7.27
N THR A 90 6.70 -5.63 -8.26
CA THR A 90 7.84 -6.55 -8.27
C THR A 90 9.11 -5.86 -8.71
N ARG A 91 10.20 -6.20 -8.04
CA ARG A 91 11.57 -5.91 -8.46
C ARG A 91 12.34 -7.22 -8.50
N GLU A 92 12.61 -7.69 -9.69
CA GLU A 92 13.41 -8.88 -9.94
C GLU A 92 14.86 -8.45 -10.15
N CYS A 93 15.75 -8.92 -9.28
CA CYS A 93 17.19 -8.64 -9.33
C CYS A 93 17.97 -9.85 -9.81
N VAL A 94 17.47 -11.05 -9.50
CA VAL A 94 18.11 -12.33 -9.86
C VAL A 94 17.08 -13.25 -10.49
N PRO A 95 17.19 -13.57 -11.78
CA PRO A 95 16.28 -14.49 -12.45
C PRO A 95 16.15 -15.84 -11.72
N GLU A 96 14.98 -16.42 -11.75
CA GLU A 96 14.65 -17.75 -11.19
C GLU A 96 14.81 -17.89 -9.66
N GLN A 97 15.18 -16.84 -8.95
CA GLN A 97 15.19 -16.85 -7.48
C GLN A 97 13.80 -16.52 -6.91
N PRO A 98 13.45 -17.07 -5.74
CA PRO A 98 12.18 -16.76 -5.10
C PRO A 98 12.09 -15.27 -4.71
N PHE A 99 10.85 -14.76 -4.61
CA PHE A 99 10.59 -13.41 -4.13
C PHE A 99 10.36 -13.40 -2.61
N THR A 100 10.95 -12.41 -1.94
CA THR A 100 10.52 -12.02 -0.61
C THR A 100 9.28 -11.13 -0.76
N ALA A 101 8.12 -11.60 -0.28
CA ALA A 101 6.86 -10.88 -0.40
C ALA A 101 6.54 -10.09 0.87
N LEU A 102 6.32 -8.79 0.71
CA LEU A 102 5.79 -7.89 1.73
C LEU A 102 4.28 -7.74 1.46
N VAL A 103 3.44 -8.07 2.44
CA VAL A 103 1.98 -8.01 2.29
C VAL A 103 1.42 -6.97 3.24
N GLY A 104 0.70 -5.98 2.71
CA GLY A 104 0.16 -4.87 3.47
C GLY A 104 -1.36 -4.81 3.44
N LYS A 105 -2.01 -4.84 4.60
CA LYS A 105 -3.47 -4.63 4.71
C LYS A 105 -3.85 -3.26 4.19
N GLY A 106 -4.76 -3.20 3.21
CA GLY A 106 -5.23 -1.99 2.54
C GLY A 106 -6.75 -1.81 2.62
N VAL A 107 -7.34 -1.97 3.80
CA VAL A 107 -8.76 -1.66 4.02
C VAL A 107 -8.89 -0.15 4.22
N LEU A 108 -9.33 0.56 3.18
CA LEU A 108 -9.33 2.03 3.10
C LEU A 108 -10.29 2.70 4.07
N PHE A 109 -11.34 2.00 4.44
CA PHE A 109 -12.21 2.31 5.58
C PHE A 109 -12.89 1.04 6.07
N ASP A 110 -12.91 0.82 7.38
CA ASP A 110 -13.54 -0.35 7.98
C ASP A 110 -14.70 0.02 8.89
N SER A 111 -15.92 -0.03 8.35
CA SER A 111 -17.15 0.17 9.14
C SER A 111 -17.56 -1.05 9.98
N GLY A 112 -16.94 -2.22 9.74
CA GLY A 112 -17.37 -3.51 10.27
C GLY A 112 -18.40 -4.23 9.40
N GLY A 113 -18.98 -3.56 8.41
CA GLY A 113 -20.05 -4.10 7.58
C GLY A 113 -21.35 -4.29 8.38
N TYR A 114 -22.08 -5.39 8.18
CA TYR A 114 -23.28 -5.67 8.98
C TYR A 114 -22.98 -5.86 10.48
N HIS A 115 -21.78 -6.27 10.84
CA HIS A 115 -21.30 -6.21 12.22
C HIS A 115 -20.72 -4.82 12.48
N LEU A 116 -21.59 -3.81 12.46
CA LEU A 116 -21.22 -2.40 12.50
C LEU A 116 -20.46 -2.07 13.78
N LYS A 117 -19.33 -1.42 13.62
CA LYS A 117 -18.53 -0.90 14.75
C LYS A 117 -19.29 0.18 15.51
N SER A 118 -19.04 0.31 16.81
CA SER A 118 -19.49 1.49 17.57
C SER A 118 -18.83 2.76 17.03
N ALA A 119 -19.38 3.93 17.35
CA ALA A 119 -18.80 5.21 16.94
C ALA A 119 -17.32 5.34 17.37
N GLU A 120 -17.01 4.95 18.60
CA GLU A 120 -15.66 4.97 19.16
C GLU A 120 -14.72 3.99 18.40
N ALA A 121 -15.19 2.77 18.11
CA ALA A 121 -14.38 1.78 17.40
C ALA A 121 -14.21 2.11 15.90
N MET A 122 -15.10 2.94 15.34
CA MET A 122 -15.05 3.37 13.94
C MET A 122 -14.15 4.61 13.77
N GLU A 123 -13.93 5.36 14.84
CA GLU A 123 -13.01 6.48 14.83
C GLU A 123 -11.60 6.01 14.45
N GLY A 124 -10.98 6.68 13.52
CA GLY A 124 -9.66 6.30 13.02
C GLY A 124 -9.65 5.14 12.02
N MET A 125 -10.79 4.57 11.61
CA MET A 125 -10.82 3.47 10.63
C MET A 125 -10.39 3.87 9.22
N LYS A 126 -10.14 5.13 8.94
CA LYS A 126 -9.40 5.58 7.76
C LYS A 126 -7.94 5.10 7.74
N PHE A 127 -7.37 4.78 8.92
CA PHE A 127 -6.00 4.27 9.06
C PHE A 127 -5.87 2.75 8.82
N ASP A 128 -6.97 2.05 8.59
CA ASP A 128 -6.96 0.59 8.44
C ASP A 128 -6.25 0.10 7.15
N MET A 129 -5.77 1.05 6.36
CA MET A 129 -4.92 0.86 5.18
C MET A 129 -3.43 1.18 5.42
N CYS A 130 -3.03 1.58 6.61
CA CYS A 130 -1.63 1.93 6.89
C CYS A 130 -0.67 0.76 6.69
N GLY A 131 -1.14 -0.49 6.80
CA GLY A 131 -0.34 -1.66 6.44
C GLY A 131 0.11 -1.63 4.98
N ALA A 132 -0.81 -1.32 4.06
CA ALA A 132 -0.49 -1.17 2.64
C ALA A 132 0.42 0.04 2.37
N ALA A 133 0.17 1.18 3.03
CA ALA A 133 1.01 2.36 2.91
C ALA A 133 2.45 2.09 3.38
N ASN A 134 2.61 1.44 4.54
CA ASN A 134 3.93 1.10 5.07
C ASN A 134 4.69 0.12 4.17
N VAL A 135 4.01 -0.91 3.64
CA VAL A 135 4.61 -1.88 2.71
C VAL A 135 5.03 -1.21 1.41
N LEU A 136 4.22 -0.31 0.88
CA LEU A 136 4.54 0.43 -0.35
C LEU A 136 5.82 1.27 -0.18
N GLU A 137 5.93 2.01 0.91
CA GLU A 137 7.08 2.87 1.17
C GLU A 137 8.32 2.05 1.59
N ALA A 138 8.14 0.92 2.28
CA ALA A 138 9.23 -0.01 2.54
C ALA A 138 9.80 -0.61 1.23
N PHE A 139 8.92 -0.92 0.27
CA PHE A 139 9.33 -1.37 -1.06
C PHE A 139 10.15 -0.27 -1.78
N GLU A 140 9.75 1.02 -1.68
CA GLU A 140 10.55 2.13 -2.22
C GLU A 140 11.94 2.17 -1.60
N ILE A 141 12.06 2.07 -0.27
CA ILE A 141 13.36 2.08 0.42
C ILE A 141 14.24 0.94 -0.09
N LEU A 142 13.72 -0.29 -0.14
CA LEU A 142 14.48 -1.45 -0.58
C LEU A 142 14.98 -1.32 -2.02
N VAL A 143 14.16 -0.77 -2.91
CA VAL A 143 14.58 -0.55 -4.31
C VAL A 143 15.66 0.51 -4.40
N ARG A 144 15.54 1.62 -3.66
CA ARG A 144 16.52 2.72 -3.69
C ARG A 144 17.82 2.39 -3.00
N GLU A 145 17.80 1.50 -2.01
CA GLU A 145 19.00 0.93 -1.38
C GLU A 145 19.61 -0.22 -2.19
N GLU A 146 19.13 -0.41 -3.42
CA GLU A 146 19.67 -1.37 -4.38
C GLU A 146 19.74 -2.80 -3.82
N THR A 147 18.65 -3.25 -3.18
CA THR A 147 18.55 -4.64 -2.72
C THR A 147 18.97 -5.61 -3.83
N LYS A 148 19.64 -6.68 -3.46
CA LYS A 148 20.04 -7.76 -4.39
C LYS A 148 19.05 -8.90 -4.42
N GLU A 149 17.99 -8.83 -3.58
CA GLU A 149 16.95 -9.83 -3.51
C GLU A 149 15.77 -9.48 -4.44
N ASN A 150 15.08 -10.50 -4.92
CA ASN A 150 13.81 -10.33 -5.58
C ASN A 150 12.77 -9.97 -4.53
N ILE A 151 12.13 -8.83 -4.67
CA ILE A 151 11.13 -8.34 -3.74
C ILE A 151 9.79 -8.12 -4.43
N MET A 152 8.72 -8.37 -3.67
CA MET A 152 7.35 -8.16 -4.10
C MET A 152 6.57 -7.44 -3.00
N ALA A 153 5.80 -6.43 -3.36
CA ALA A 153 4.80 -5.82 -2.48
C ALA A 153 3.41 -6.22 -2.96
N VAL A 154 2.56 -6.69 -2.03
CA VAL A 154 1.19 -7.14 -2.31
C VAL A 154 0.24 -6.32 -1.45
N LEU A 155 -0.61 -5.51 -2.10
CA LEU A 155 -1.47 -4.53 -1.46
C LEU A 155 -2.93 -4.81 -1.83
N PRO A 156 -3.67 -5.63 -1.06
CA PRO A 156 -5.10 -5.80 -1.24
C PRO A 156 -5.84 -4.54 -0.76
N LEU A 157 -6.51 -3.86 -1.70
CA LEU A 157 -7.19 -2.59 -1.49
C LEU A 157 -8.71 -2.81 -1.56
N ALA A 158 -9.39 -2.64 -0.44
CA ALA A 158 -10.83 -2.83 -0.33
C ALA A 158 -11.42 -1.82 0.65
N GLU A 159 -12.74 -1.71 0.67
CA GLU A 159 -13.47 -0.87 1.59
C GLU A 159 -14.62 -1.68 2.23
N ASN A 160 -14.62 -1.80 3.54
CA ASN A 160 -15.68 -2.45 4.28
C ASN A 160 -16.78 -1.43 4.62
N ALA A 161 -17.70 -1.21 3.68
CA ALA A 161 -18.76 -0.24 3.77
C ALA A 161 -20.13 -0.90 3.99
N ILE A 162 -21.07 -0.16 4.61
CA ILE A 162 -22.45 -0.59 4.84
C ILE A 162 -23.39 -0.21 3.69
N GLY A 163 -22.89 0.46 2.67
CA GLY A 163 -23.68 0.87 1.52
C GLY A 163 -22.92 1.84 0.62
N PRO A 164 -23.31 1.93 -0.66
CA PRO A 164 -22.56 2.65 -1.70
C PRO A 164 -22.51 4.17 -1.49
N LYS A 165 -23.45 4.73 -0.73
CA LYS A 165 -23.57 6.18 -0.48
C LYS A 165 -23.27 6.57 0.98
N ALA A 166 -22.80 5.64 1.81
CA ALA A 166 -22.48 5.92 3.20
C ALA A 166 -21.31 6.91 3.30
N CYS A 167 -21.47 7.95 4.12
CA CYS A 167 -20.38 8.89 4.43
C CYS A 167 -19.40 8.24 5.39
N ARG A 168 -18.11 8.48 5.17
CA ARG A 168 -17.02 7.97 6.00
C ARG A 168 -16.50 9.11 6.88
N MET A 169 -16.22 8.80 8.12
CA MET A 169 -15.61 9.75 9.06
C MET A 169 -14.12 9.97 8.76
N GLY A 170 -13.60 11.16 9.04
CA GLY A 170 -12.19 11.50 8.99
C GLY A 170 -11.80 12.54 7.96
#